data_2d54f469733f03760d17e205bf9c0834
#
_entry.id   2d54f469733f03760d17e205bf9c0834
#
_cell.length_a   1.000
_cell.length_b   1.000
_cell.length_c   1.000
_cell.angle_alpha   90.00
_cell.angle_beta   90.00
_cell.angle_gamma   90.00
#
_symmetry.space_group_name_H-M   'P 1'
#
loop_
_entity.id
_entity.type
_entity.pdbx_description
1 polymer ?
#
loop_
_entity_poly.entity_id
_entity_poly.type
_entity_poly.pdbx_seq_one_letter_code
_entity_poly.pdbx_strand_id
1 'polypeptide(L)'
;MLSSPLLLTKQIGSSMPLNHDTPVTDVLAALAAAGDVAYEWNLASDAMVWRGPLAEAIGISDTAAIATARAFVGRINPEDLPQRQHRLNFHLAGTGLFDCEYRVRGEDGHFHWVHDRGRAERDDQGRPIRIVGIMRVVTSRKEAEHRLEQLANFDELTGLSNKQRLSDAIDEVTGGNAATATSGAYLVIGIDNMTMINDAFGYEAADTVLVEVGRRLERCIGRNDTLGRVGGDRFGILLVNCAEPKIAAMSELVLAAMSEVPIYTPAGPIYITISIGSVAFPQQAATAQDVITRAETALAEAKHAGRDCFAAYRLTEPQRSQHRASMAIGERVQRALKADRLLFAFQPVVHAKSGAVDYYECLLRMRGEDDAIIAASQFVPAIEQLGFIRSIDRFVLERAITELDACEGVNFGINISGLTAADQPWLRALVALLAERPRMASRLVIEITETAALRDLDESAGFVKTVRNLGCRVALDDFGAGFTSLRHLEALALDIVKIDGSFVRGLINRPDNQAVLRHLLGLAHGLGLTTVAEWVETAEEAKLLEQQGVDLLQGYHFGKPAIERSWQVERPQPSSSPADKRRFSSSAA
;
A
#
# COMPACT_ATOMS: atom_id res chain seq x y z
N MET A 1 40.07 17.43 -2.79
CA MET A 1 40.11 18.45 -3.84
C MET A 1 38.75 18.53 -4.47
N LEU A 2 38.12 19.63 -4.19
CA LEU A 2 37.25 20.53 -4.96
C LEU A 2 35.77 20.13 -4.98
N SER A 3 34.79 20.93 -4.74
CA SER A 3 34.65 22.34 -4.21
C SER A 3 33.14 22.54 -4.10
N SER A 4 32.68 23.04 -3.02
CA SER A 4 31.33 23.59 -2.82
C SER A 4 31.06 24.76 -3.79
N PRO A 5 29.82 25.00 -4.21
CA PRO A 5 29.36 26.33 -4.58
C PRO A 5 28.59 26.95 -3.42
N LEU A 6 29.29 27.84 -2.76
CA LEU A 6 28.74 28.82 -1.82
C LEU A 6 28.51 30.16 -2.56
N LEU A 7 27.36 30.78 -2.27
CA LEU A 7 27.13 32.23 -2.34
C LEU A 7 26.90 32.87 -3.71
N LEU A 8 25.62 33.04 -4.05
CA LEU A 8 25.14 34.19 -4.82
C LEU A 8 23.80 34.70 -4.24
N THR A 9 23.89 35.24 -3.03
CA THR A 9 22.87 36.12 -2.46
C THR A 9 23.59 37.42 -2.10
N LYS A 10 23.59 38.37 -3.05
CA LYS A 10 23.54 39.83 -2.75
C LYS A 10 23.61 40.62 -4.05
N GLN A 11 22.70 41.57 -4.14
CA GLN A 11 22.56 42.65 -5.12
C GLN A 11 21.57 42.38 -6.27
N ILE A 12 20.27 42.48 -5.96
CA ILE A 12 19.30 43.09 -6.86
C ILE A 12 18.63 44.21 -6.05
N GLY A 13 19.31 45.28 -5.98
CA GLY A 13 18.84 46.57 -5.49
C GLY A 13 19.35 47.64 -6.42
N SER A 14 18.80 47.75 -7.60
CA SER A 14 18.74 48.96 -8.42
C SER A 14 17.56 48.83 -9.35
N SER A 15 16.55 49.65 -9.10
CA SER A 15 15.44 49.90 -10.00
C SER A 15 16.02 50.35 -11.35
N MET A 16 16.08 49.41 -12.31
CA MET A 16 16.15 49.77 -13.71
C MET A 16 14.79 50.41 -14.06
N PRO A 17 14.75 51.61 -14.62
CA PRO A 17 13.52 52.15 -15.17
C PRO A 17 13.07 51.20 -16.30
N LEU A 18 11.86 50.66 -16.17
CA LEU A 18 11.19 49.95 -17.27
C LEU A 18 11.10 50.94 -18.42
N ASN A 19 11.97 50.76 -19.40
CA ASN A 19 11.90 51.47 -20.68
C ASN A 19 10.56 51.08 -21.30
N HIS A 20 9.64 52.03 -21.45
CA HIS A 20 8.28 51.85 -22.01
C HIS A 20 8.27 51.53 -23.52
N ASP A 21 9.43 51.25 -24.11
CA ASP A 21 9.61 50.91 -25.54
C ASP A 21 10.17 49.50 -25.76
N THR A 22 9.76 48.50 -24.95
CA THR A 22 9.89 47.12 -25.40
C THR A 22 8.86 46.93 -26.51
N PRO A 23 9.26 46.63 -27.77
CA PRO A 23 8.32 46.62 -28.88
C PRO A 23 7.30 45.52 -28.60
N VAL A 24 6.01 45.87 -28.67
CA VAL A 24 4.85 44.96 -28.55
C VAL A 24 5.04 43.75 -29.47
N THR A 25 5.83 43.90 -30.52
CA THR A 25 6.28 42.89 -31.48
C THR A 25 7.02 41.72 -30.84
N ASP A 26 7.88 41.95 -29.80
CA ASP A 26 8.67 40.89 -29.18
C ASP A 26 7.79 40.02 -28.25
N VAL A 27 6.81 40.61 -27.59
CA VAL A 27 5.86 39.87 -26.74
C VAL A 27 4.92 39.02 -27.60
N LEU A 28 4.46 39.56 -28.75
CA LEU A 28 3.64 38.80 -29.71
C LEU A 28 4.40 37.68 -30.36
N ALA A 29 5.68 37.89 -30.68
CA ALA A 29 6.56 36.84 -31.21
C ALA A 29 6.79 35.72 -30.17
N ALA A 30 6.97 36.05 -28.90
CA ALA A 30 7.10 35.08 -27.82
C ALA A 30 5.81 34.27 -27.61
N LEU A 31 4.64 34.91 -27.65
CA LEU A 31 3.35 34.23 -27.58
C LEU A 31 3.12 33.29 -28.77
N ALA A 32 3.46 33.76 -30.00
CA ALA A 32 3.36 32.95 -31.20
C ALA A 32 4.31 31.72 -31.13
N ALA A 33 5.54 31.92 -30.67
CA ALA A 33 6.49 30.82 -30.46
C ALA A 33 6.04 29.81 -29.40
N ALA A 34 5.28 30.25 -28.39
CA ALA A 34 4.69 29.40 -27.37
C ALA A 34 3.38 28.71 -27.83
N GLY A 35 2.82 29.10 -28.98
CA GLY A 35 1.50 28.64 -29.43
C GLY A 35 0.35 29.19 -28.60
N ASP A 36 0.58 30.28 -27.86
CA ASP A 36 -0.40 30.90 -26.98
C ASP A 36 -1.12 32.03 -27.67
N VAL A 37 -2.41 32.22 -27.34
CA VAL A 37 -3.25 33.32 -27.84
C VAL A 37 -3.59 34.25 -26.69
N ALA A 38 -3.24 35.54 -26.82
CA ALA A 38 -3.63 36.54 -25.85
C ALA A 38 -4.97 37.18 -26.25
N TYR A 39 -5.75 37.54 -25.25
CA TYR A 39 -7.00 38.27 -25.45
C TYR A 39 -7.17 39.40 -24.45
N GLU A 40 -7.93 40.39 -24.88
CA GLU A 40 -8.44 41.47 -24.04
C GLU A 40 -9.95 41.51 -24.20
N TRP A 41 -10.68 41.43 -23.10
CA TRP A 41 -12.14 41.51 -23.08
C TRP A 41 -12.57 42.75 -22.28
N ASN A 42 -13.22 43.71 -22.94
CA ASN A 42 -13.81 44.86 -22.32
C ASN A 42 -15.22 44.51 -21.79
N LEU A 43 -15.38 44.55 -20.47
CA LEU A 43 -16.62 44.10 -19.81
C LEU A 43 -17.82 45.03 -20.03
N ALA A 44 -17.58 46.33 -20.38
CA ALA A 44 -18.65 47.29 -20.60
C ALA A 44 -19.21 47.22 -22.03
N SER A 45 -18.35 47.04 -23.05
CA SER A 45 -18.73 46.97 -24.45
C SER A 45 -18.91 45.55 -24.97
N ASP A 46 -18.56 44.53 -24.20
CA ASP A 46 -18.46 43.13 -24.59
C ASP A 46 -17.42 42.85 -25.72
N ALA A 47 -16.60 43.83 -26.07
CA ALA A 47 -15.63 43.69 -27.15
C ALA A 47 -14.44 42.82 -26.71
N MET A 48 -14.05 41.91 -27.60
CA MET A 48 -12.83 41.08 -27.46
C MET A 48 -11.81 41.40 -28.57
N VAL A 49 -10.56 41.57 -28.15
CA VAL A 49 -9.41 41.75 -29.06
C VAL A 49 -8.50 40.57 -28.88
N TRP A 50 -8.20 39.89 -29.97
CA TRP A 50 -7.34 38.71 -30.00
C TRP A 50 -5.97 39.04 -30.56
N ARG A 51 -4.94 38.42 -30.02
CA ARG A 51 -3.54 38.59 -30.44
C ARG A 51 -2.84 37.24 -30.40
N GLY A 52 -2.04 36.94 -31.45
CA GLY A 52 -1.31 35.68 -31.55
C GLY A 52 -1.89 34.73 -32.61
N PRO A 53 -1.42 33.49 -32.69
CA PRO A 53 -1.70 32.54 -33.78
C PRO A 53 -3.04 31.83 -33.61
N LEU A 54 -4.15 32.56 -33.61
CA LEU A 54 -5.49 32.01 -33.32
C LEU A 54 -5.93 30.94 -34.34
N ALA A 55 -5.58 31.16 -35.62
CA ALA A 55 -5.91 30.22 -36.71
C ALA A 55 -5.17 28.87 -36.53
N GLU A 56 -3.88 28.94 -36.19
CA GLU A 56 -3.08 27.74 -35.96
C GLU A 56 -3.40 27.07 -34.63
N ALA A 57 -3.78 27.83 -33.62
CA ALA A 57 -4.04 27.34 -32.28
C ALA A 57 -5.39 26.63 -32.16
N ILE A 58 -6.48 27.26 -32.61
CA ILE A 58 -7.85 26.74 -32.45
C ILE A 58 -8.67 26.74 -33.73
N GLY A 59 -8.03 26.88 -34.90
CA GLY A 59 -8.68 26.82 -36.22
C GLY A 59 -9.69 27.94 -36.45
N ILE A 60 -9.48 29.14 -35.90
CA ILE A 60 -10.36 30.31 -36.11
C ILE A 60 -9.56 31.39 -36.85
N SER A 61 -9.85 31.55 -38.13
CA SER A 61 -9.18 32.51 -39.01
C SER A 61 -9.83 33.88 -38.97
N ASP A 62 -11.16 33.93 -38.89
CA ASP A 62 -11.92 35.16 -38.79
C ASP A 62 -12.13 35.65 -37.36
N THR A 63 -11.24 36.54 -36.91
CA THR A 63 -11.33 37.13 -35.59
C THR A 63 -12.54 38.03 -35.41
N ALA A 64 -13.13 38.54 -36.52
CA ALA A 64 -14.36 39.36 -36.46
C ALA A 64 -15.57 38.51 -36.01
N ALA A 65 -15.60 37.23 -36.35
CA ALA A 65 -16.65 36.29 -35.91
C ALA A 65 -16.64 36.03 -34.39
N ILE A 66 -15.57 36.38 -33.69
CA ILE A 66 -15.42 36.26 -32.22
C ILE A 66 -14.98 37.58 -31.57
N ALA A 67 -15.35 38.70 -32.17
CA ALA A 67 -15.02 40.04 -31.67
C ALA A 67 -15.79 40.46 -30.41
N THR A 68 -16.71 39.63 -29.92
CA THR A 68 -17.42 39.83 -28.64
C THR A 68 -17.33 38.54 -27.79
N ALA A 69 -17.37 38.72 -26.47
CA ALA A 69 -17.37 37.56 -25.55
C ALA A 69 -18.61 36.68 -25.77
N ARG A 70 -19.75 37.29 -26.08
CA ARG A 70 -20.98 36.54 -26.42
C ARG A 70 -20.77 35.64 -27.65
N ALA A 71 -20.13 36.15 -28.70
CA ALA A 71 -19.85 35.37 -29.90
C ALA A 71 -18.83 34.24 -29.63
N PHE A 72 -17.82 34.53 -28.85
CA PHE A 72 -16.83 33.52 -28.42
C PHE A 72 -17.47 32.42 -27.56
N VAL A 73 -18.31 32.79 -26.56
CA VAL A 73 -19.03 31.85 -25.69
C VAL A 73 -19.90 30.90 -26.52
N GLY A 74 -20.48 31.37 -27.64
CA GLY A 74 -21.24 30.52 -28.56
C GLY A 74 -20.44 29.40 -29.24
N ARG A 75 -19.12 29.45 -29.18
CA ARG A 75 -18.22 28.39 -29.67
C ARG A 75 -17.76 27.39 -28.60
N ILE A 76 -18.04 27.71 -27.32
CA ILE A 76 -17.69 26.80 -26.20
C ILE A 76 -18.66 25.61 -26.17
N ASN A 77 -18.15 24.45 -25.83
CA ASN A 77 -19.00 23.27 -25.64
C ASN A 77 -20.03 23.54 -24.55
N PRO A 78 -21.33 23.29 -24.83
CA PRO A 78 -22.41 23.56 -23.87
C PRO A 78 -22.22 22.90 -22.50
N GLU A 79 -21.57 21.72 -22.43
CA GLU A 79 -21.31 21.02 -21.17
C GLU A 79 -20.29 21.75 -20.28
N ASP A 80 -19.38 22.54 -20.89
CA ASP A 80 -18.31 23.23 -20.16
C ASP A 80 -18.74 24.64 -19.68
N LEU A 81 -19.83 25.17 -20.22
CA LEU A 81 -20.33 26.51 -19.91
C LEU A 81 -20.64 26.75 -18.43
N PRO A 82 -21.32 25.81 -17.70
CA PRO A 82 -21.65 26.05 -16.30
C PRO A 82 -20.40 26.20 -15.42
N GLN A 83 -19.40 25.34 -15.63
CA GLN A 83 -18.16 25.39 -14.89
C GLN A 83 -17.37 26.67 -15.17
N ARG A 84 -17.23 27.02 -16.47
CA ARG A 84 -16.54 28.26 -16.87
C ARG A 84 -17.22 29.50 -16.29
N GLN A 85 -18.54 29.56 -16.36
CA GLN A 85 -19.32 30.71 -15.82
C GLN A 85 -19.14 30.81 -14.29
N HIS A 86 -19.18 29.71 -13.59
CA HIS A 86 -18.94 29.70 -12.15
C HIS A 86 -17.54 30.24 -11.81
N ARG A 87 -16.47 29.75 -12.50
CA ARG A 87 -15.11 30.23 -12.34
C ARG A 87 -14.96 31.71 -12.67
N LEU A 88 -15.61 32.18 -13.74
CA LEU A 88 -15.59 33.59 -14.16
C LEU A 88 -16.26 34.48 -13.11
N ASN A 89 -17.43 34.12 -12.63
CA ASN A 89 -18.16 34.88 -11.61
C ASN A 89 -17.36 34.98 -10.31
N PHE A 90 -16.71 33.86 -9.90
CA PHE A 90 -15.83 33.85 -8.72
C PHE A 90 -14.65 34.80 -8.91
N HIS A 91 -14.03 34.80 -10.09
CA HIS A 91 -12.91 35.70 -10.41
C HIS A 91 -13.34 37.17 -10.42
N LEU A 92 -14.48 37.49 -11.01
CA LEU A 92 -14.99 38.86 -11.07
C LEU A 92 -15.37 39.42 -9.69
N ALA A 93 -15.82 38.56 -8.78
CA ALA A 93 -16.16 38.94 -7.41
C ALA A 93 -14.91 39.05 -6.48
N GLY A 94 -13.79 38.36 -6.82
CA GLY A 94 -12.58 38.27 -6.01
C GLY A 94 -11.36 38.94 -6.63
N THR A 95 -10.17 38.65 -6.09
CA THR A 95 -8.86 39.15 -6.56
C THR A 95 -7.98 38.06 -7.18
N GLY A 96 -8.43 36.80 -7.21
CA GLY A 96 -7.70 35.67 -7.77
C GLY A 96 -7.58 35.74 -9.30
N LEU A 97 -6.79 34.82 -9.89
CA LEU A 97 -6.73 34.66 -11.34
C LEU A 97 -7.97 33.91 -11.84
N PHE A 98 -8.43 34.24 -13.04
CA PHE A 98 -9.31 33.34 -13.80
C PHE A 98 -8.45 32.20 -14.32
N ASP A 99 -8.85 30.96 -14.06
CA ASP A 99 -8.13 29.75 -14.47
C ASP A 99 -9.17 28.68 -14.75
N CYS A 100 -9.30 28.29 -16.03
CA CYS A 100 -10.31 27.33 -16.46
C CYS A 100 -9.89 26.61 -17.73
N GLU A 101 -10.16 25.30 -17.78
CA GLU A 101 -10.02 24.48 -19.00
C GLU A 101 -11.41 24.18 -19.56
N TYR A 102 -11.58 24.33 -20.88
CA TYR A 102 -12.83 24.06 -21.58
C TYR A 102 -12.59 23.83 -23.06
N ARG A 103 -13.61 23.31 -23.76
CA ARG A 103 -13.54 23.00 -25.20
C ARG A 103 -14.10 24.15 -26.02
N VAL A 104 -13.35 24.58 -27.05
CA VAL A 104 -13.74 25.60 -28.04
C VAL A 104 -13.82 24.95 -29.41
N ARG A 105 -14.91 25.22 -30.15
CA ARG A 105 -15.13 24.71 -31.50
C ARG A 105 -14.46 25.60 -32.55
N GLY A 106 -13.52 25.00 -33.31
CA GLY A 106 -12.89 25.62 -34.47
C GLY A 106 -13.86 25.83 -35.66
N GLU A 107 -13.39 26.43 -36.73
CA GLU A 107 -14.14 26.59 -38.00
C GLU A 107 -14.30 25.25 -38.74
N ASP A 108 -13.39 24.31 -38.53
CA ASP A 108 -13.45 22.92 -39.01
C ASP A 108 -14.51 22.07 -38.30
N GLY A 109 -15.15 22.61 -37.26
CA GLY A 109 -16.17 21.94 -36.44
C GLY A 109 -15.61 21.07 -35.30
N HIS A 110 -14.28 20.87 -35.21
CA HIS A 110 -13.63 20.12 -34.15
C HIS A 110 -13.52 20.93 -32.87
N PHE A 111 -13.50 20.24 -31.73
CA PHE A 111 -13.28 20.85 -30.42
C PHE A 111 -11.81 20.80 -30.03
N HIS A 112 -11.27 21.96 -29.66
CA HIS A 112 -9.93 22.11 -29.09
C HIS A 112 -10.04 22.37 -27.58
N TRP A 113 -9.32 21.62 -26.77
CA TRP A 113 -9.17 21.92 -25.36
C TRP A 113 -8.26 23.12 -25.17
N VAL A 114 -8.74 24.12 -24.44
CA VAL A 114 -8.00 25.32 -24.13
C VAL A 114 -7.88 25.50 -22.62
N HIS A 115 -6.72 25.98 -22.19
CA HIS A 115 -6.47 26.43 -20.82
C HIS A 115 -6.43 27.95 -20.86
N ASP A 116 -7.45 28.55 -20.27
CA ASP A 116 -7.70 29.99 -20.28
C ASP A 116 -7.34 30.58 -18.91
N ARG A 117 -6.36 31.47 -18.93
CA ARG A 117 -5.90 32.21 -17.74
C ARG A 117 -6.04 33.68 -17.97
N GLY A 118 -6.75 34.36 -17.07
CA GLY A 118 -6.98 35.79 -17.18
C GLY A 118 -6.94 36.51 -15.85
N ARG A 119 -6.74 37.82 -15.94
CA ARG A 119 -6.81 38.72 -14.81
C ARG A 119 -7.73 39.91 -15.12
N ALA A 120 -8.67 40.20 -14.22
CA ALA A 120 -9.47 41.38 -14.32
C ALA A 120 -8.67 42.61 -13.84
N GLU A 121 -8.66 43.64 -14.65
CA GLU A 121 -8.30 45.01 -14.25
C GLU A 121 -9.53 45.71 -13.69
N ARG A 122 -9.32 46.53 -12.67
CA ARG A 122 -10.40 47.17 -11.91
C ARG A 122 -10.22 48.70 -11.90
N ASP A 123 -11.30 49.40 -11.81
CA ASP A 123 -11.29 50.84 -11.59
C ASP A 123 -10.92 51.21 -10.14
N ASP A 124 -10.81 52.50 -9.86
CA ASP A 124 -10.50 53.01 -8.53
C ASP A 124 -11.55 52.64 -7.45
N GLN A 125 -12.73 52.17 -7.87
CA GLN A 125 -13.77 51.68 -6.99
C GLN A 125 -13.76 50.16 -6.82
N GLY A 126 -12.76 49.47 -7.38
CA GLY A 126 -12.63 48.03 -7.33
C GLY A 126 -13.52 47.24 -8.29
N ARG A 127 -14.25 47.89 -9.20
CA ARG A 127 -15.13 47.23 -10.18
C ARG A 127 -14.31 46.72 -11.36
N PRO A 128 -14.54 45.49 -11.82
CA PRO A 128 -13.82 44.97 -12.97
C PRO A 128 -14.25 45.70 -14.26
N ILE A 129 -13.27 46.20 -15.02
CA ILE A 129 -13.49 46.96 -16.27
C ILE A 129 -13.09 46.17 -17.49
N ARG A 130 -12.04 45.36 -17.43
CA ARG A 130 -11.59 44.46 -18.49
C ARG A 130 -10.89 43.24 -17.95
N ILE A 131 -10.85 42.19 -18.76
CA ILE A 131 -10.03 40.99 -18.51
C ILE A 131 -8.95 40.91 -19.58
N VAL A 132 -7.72 40.71 -19.14
CA VAL A 132 -6.59 40.40 -20.01
C VAL A 132 -6.14 38.97 -19.71
N GLY A 133 -6.04 38.14 -20.73
CA GLY A 133 -5.76 36.72 -20.54
C GLY A 133 -4.93 36.10 -21.66
N ILE A 134 -4.52 34.88 -21.39
CA ILE A 134 -3.80 34.01 -22.34
C ILE A 134 -4.56 32.70 -22.38
N MET A 135 -4.80 32.23 -23.61
CA MET A 135 -5.40 30.95 -23.89
C MET A 135 -4.36 30.05 -24.57
N ARG A 136 -4.11 28.91 -23.99
CA ARG A 136 -3.20 27.89 -24.51
C ARG A 136 -3.98 26.66 -24.94
N VAL A 137 -3.66 26.11 -26.10
CA VAL A 137 -4.23 24.83 -26.54
C VAL A 137 -3.58 23.70 -25.76
N VAL A 138 -4.40 22.87 -25.13
CA VAL A 138 -3.98 21.71 -24.32
C VAL A 138 -4.60 20.41 -24.82
N THR A 139 -5.06 20.36 -26.05
CA THR A 139 -5.74 19.20 -26.66
C THR A 139 -4.85 17.97 -26.57
N SER A 140 -3.61 18.03 -27.05
CA SER A 140 -2.69 16.88 -27.02
C SER A 140 -2.40 16.40 -25.60
N ARG A 141 -2.31 17.32 -24.63
CA ARG A 141 -2.16 16.95 -23.20
C ARG A 141 -3.39 16.22 -22.69
N LYS A 142 -4.59 16.74 -22.97
CA LYS A 142 -5.86 16.11 -22.57
C LYS A 142 -6.07 14.75 -23.22
N GLU A 143 -5.73 14.62 -24.48
CA GLU A 143 -5.77 13.34 -25.19
C GLU A 143 -4.80 12.32 -24.61
N ALA A 144 -3.58 12.76 -24.26
CA ALA A 144 -2.60 11.91 -23.61
C ALA A 144 -3.06 11.50 -22.18
N GLU A 145 -3.59 12.44 -21.38
CA GLU A 145 -4.16 12.16 -20.06
C GLU A 145 -5.31 11.14 -20.17
N HIS A 146 -6.24 11.35 -21.10
CA HIS A 146 -7.36 10.43 -21.32
C HIS A 146 -6.89 9.06 -21.82
N ARG A 147 -5.89 9.05 -22.72
CA ARG A 147 -5.30 7.78 -23.19
C ARG A 147 -4.63 7.00 -22.07
N LEU A 148 -3.86 7.69 -21.21
CA LEU A 148 -3.27 7.07 -20.02
C LEU A 148 -4.32 6.53 -19.07
N GLU A 149 -5.41 7.28 -18.85
CA GLU A 149 -6.52 6.83 -18.02
C GLU A 149 -7.23 5.59 -18.61
N GLN A 150 -7.41 5.57 -19.94
CA GLN A 150 -7.95 4.41 -20.63
C GLN A 150 -7.04 3.18 -20.47
N LEU A 151 -5.72 3.33 -20.72
CA LEU A 151 -4.75 2.25 -20.59
C LEU A 151 -4.63 1.75 -19.14
N ALA A 152 -4.75 2.65 -18.17
CA ALA A 152 -4.69 2.28 -16.76
C ALA A 152 -5.91 1.48 -16.29
N ASN A 153 -7.09 1.67 -16.93
CA ASN A 153 -8.36 1.14 -16.41
C ASN A 153 -9.03 0.11 -17.32
N PHE A 154 -8.73 0.09 -18.61
CA PHE A 154 -9.44 -0.74 -19.59
C PHE A 154 -8.50 -1.62 -20.41
N ASP A 155 -9.02 -2.77 -20.88
CA ASP A 155 -8.35 -3.67 -21.81
C ASP A 155 -8.49 -3.14 -23.24
N GLU A 156 -7.38 -2.93 -23.95
CA GLU A 156 -7.38 -2.31 -25.29
C GLU A 156 -8.13 -3.11 -26.35
N LEU A 157 -8.18 -4.44 -26.24
CA LEU A 157 -8.84 -5.28 -27.23
C LEU A 157 -10.35 -5.29 -27.05
N THR A 158 -10.82 -5.43 -25.80
CA THR A 158 -12.24 -5.67 -25.51
C THR A 158 -12.97 -4.40 -25.04
N GLY A 159 -12.25 -3.38 -24.60
CA GLY A 159 -12.82 -2.17 -24.01
C GLY A 159 -13.42 -2.36 -22.59
N LEU A 160 -13.35 -3.57 -22.05
CA LEU A 160 -13.80 -3.88 -20.70
C LEU A 160 -12.78 -3.39 -19.65
N SER A 161 -13.18 -3.39 -18.37
CA SER A 161 -12.23 -3.12 -17.29
C SER A 161 -11.02 -4.07 -17.39
N ASN A 162 -9.82 -3.54 -17.17
CA ASN A 162 -8.63 -4.38 -17.11
C ASN A 162 -8.50 -5.08 -15.73
N LYS A 163 -7.48 -5.92 -15.59
CA LYS A 163 -7.22 -6.68 -14.36
C LYS A 163 -7.08 -5.78 -13.14
N GLN A 164 -6.38 -4.62 -13.27
CA GLN A 164 -6.13 -3.72 -12.15
C GLN A 164 -7.44 -3.10 -11.65
N ARG A 165 -8.22 -2.51 -12.54
CA ARG A 165 -9.50 -1.90 -12.19
C ARG A 165 -10.48 -2.89 -11.57
N LEU A 166 -10.48 -4.15 -12.05
CA LEU A 166 -11.32 -5.20 -11.48
C LEU A 166 -10.84 -5.60 -10.08
N SER A 167 -9.53 -5.68 -9.86
CA SER A 167 -8.94 -5.92 -8.54
C SER A 167 -9.29 -4.80 -7.56
N ASP A 168 -9.16 -3.55 -7.97
CA ASP A 168 -9.51 -2.40 -7.14
C ASP A 168 -11.00 -2.40 -6.75
N ALA A 169 -11.88 -2.78 -7.68
CA ALA A 169 -13.31 -2.92 -7.40
C ALA A 169 -13.60 -4.05 -6.38
N ILE A 170 -12.85 -5.16 -6.44
CA ILE A 170 -12.96 -6.24 -5.44
C ILE A 170 -12.45 -5.75 -4.08
N ASP A 171 -11.33 -5.02 -4.05
CA ASP A 171 -10.78 -4.45 -2.82
C ASP A 171 -11.74 -3.45 -2.16
N GLU A 172 -12.40 -2.60 -2.94
CA GLU A 172 -13.40 -1.65 -2.45
C GLU A 172 -14.58 -2.36 -1.76
N VAL A 173 -15.07 -3.46 -2.34
CA VAL A 173 -16.22 -4.20 -1.81
C VAL A 173 -15.82 -5.08 -0.61
N THR A 174 -14.59 -5.63 -0.58
CA THR A 174 -14.09 -6.49 0.51
C THR A 174 -13.43 -5.71 1.65
N GLY A 175 -12.87 -4.52 1.38
CA GLY A 175 -12.09 -3.72 2.34
C GLY A 175 -12.91 -2.96 3.39
N GLY A 176 -14.24 -3.02 3.37
CA GLY A 176 -15.11 -2.43 4.38
C GLY A 176 -14.99 -3.12 5.75
N ASN A 177 -15.21 -2.36 6.85
CA ASN A 177 -15.32 -2.95 8.20
C ASN A 177 -16.34 -4.10 8.18
N ALA A 178 -16.08 -5.16 8.95
CA ALA A 178 -16.93 -6.36 9.03
C ALA A 178 -18.43 -6.08 9.31
N ALA A 179 -18.76 -4.90 9.82
CA ALA A 179 -20.15 -4.45 10.04
C ALA A 179 -20.81 -3.85 8.78
N THR A 180 -20.04 -3.50 7.74
CA THR A 180 -20.50 -2.91 6.47
C THR A 180 -20.11 -3.74 5.25
N ALA A 181 -19.53 -4.93 5.47
CA ALA A 181 -19.11 -5.81 4.40
C ALA A 181 -20.31 -6.19 3.50
N THR A 182 -20.25 -5.75 2.25
CA THR A 182 -21.25 -6.07 1.24
C THR A 182 -21.08 -7.52 0.81
N SER A 183 -22.14 -8.33 0.86
CA SER A 183 -22.09 -9.69 0.33
C SER A 183 -22.01 -9.64 -1.19
N GLY A 184 -21.19 -10.52 -1.78
CA GLY A 184 -21.04 -10.57 -3.22
C GLY A 184 -20.42 -11.87 -3.69
N ALA A 185 -20.16 -11.96 -4.98
CA ALA A 185 -19.46 -13.07 -5.56
C ALA A 185 -18.54 -12.60 -6.69
N TYR A 186 -17.46 -13.30 -6.87
CA TYR A 186 -16.57 -13.14 -8.00
C TYR A 186 -16.57 -14.41 -8.84
N LEU A 187 -16.79 -14.24 -10.14
CA LEU A 187 -16.74 -15.32 -11.13
C LEU A 187 -15.54 -15.07 -12.03
N VAL A 188 -14.66 -16.05 -12.15
CA VAL A 188 -13.62 -16.05 -13.18
C VAL A 188 -14.02 -17.03 -14.30
N ILE A 189 -13.98 -16.56 -15.53
CA ILE A 189 -14.41 -17.27 -16.73
C ILE A 189 -13.19 -17.49 -17.60
N GLY A 190 -12.96 -18.72 -18.03
CA GLY A 190 -11.91 -19.05 -18.98
C GLY A 190 -12.49 -19.62 -20.24
N ILE A 191 -12.11 -19.11 -21.41
CA ILE A 191 -12.48 -19.72 -22.70
C ILE A 191 -11.74 -21.05 -22.83
N ASP A 192 -12.47 -22.09 -23.15
CA ASP A 192 -11.89 -23.41 -23.30
C ASP A 192 -11.14 -23.54 -24.63
N ASN A 193 -10.02 -24.24 -24.60
CA ASN A 193 -9.21 -24.57 -25.76
C ASN A 193 -8.75 -23.37 -26.64
N MET A 194 -8.56 -22.19 -26.04
CA MET A 194 -8.16 -20.98 -26.76
C MET A 194 -6.86 -21.14 -27.55
N THR A 195 -5.89 -21.90 -27.04
CA THR A 195 -4.66 -22.23 -27.75
C THR A 195 -4.96 -22.95 -29.07
N MET A 196 -5.89 -23.91 -29.05
CA MET A 196 -6.29 -24.64 -30.27
C MET A 196 -6.98 -23.72 -31.29
N ILE A 197 -7.76 -22.74 -30.82
CA ILE A 197 -8.36 -21.72 -31.68
C ILE A 197 -7.27 -20.84 -32.33
N ASN A 198 -6.28 -20.39 -31.56
CA ASN A 198 -5.13 -19.64 -32.07
C ASN A 198 -4.34 -20.42 -33.13
N ASP A 199 -4.07 -21.71 -32.86
CA ASP A 199 -3.29 -22.56 -33.74
C ASP A 199 -4.02 -22.89 -35.04
N ALA A 200 -5.34 -23.07 -34.98
CA ALA A 200 -6.16 -23.47 -36.12
C ALA A 200 -6.63 -22.30 -36.99
N PHE A 201 -6.95 -21.14 -36.39
CA PHE A 201 -7.62 -20.02 -37.08
C PHE A 201 -6.82 -18.71 -37.04
N GLY A 202 -5.70 -18.68 -36.32
CA GLY A 202 -4.83 -17.50 -36.17
C GLY A 202 -5.32 -16.47 -35.14
N TYR A 203 -4.45 -15.54 -34.81
CA TYR A 203 -4.68 -14.55 -33.75
C TYR A 203 -5.83 -13.58 -34.04
N GLU A 204 -6.08 -13.20 -35.30
CA GLU A 204 -7.16 -12.30 -35.68
C GLU A 204 -8.56 -12.92 -35.40
N ALA A 205 -8.70 -14.20 -35.67
CA ALA A 205 -9.93 -14.95 -35.35
C ALA A 205 -10.10 -15.09 -33.82
N ALA A 206 -9.01 -15.35 -33.13
CA ALA A 206 -8.99 -15.43 -31.67
C ALA A 206 -9.33 -14.09 -31.00
N ASP A 207 -8.81 -12.98 -31.50
CA ASP A 207 -9.17 -11.63 -31.01
C ASP A 207 -10.67 -11.34 -31.22
N THR A 208 -11.22 -11.76 -32.37
CA THR A 208 -12.66 -11.66 -32.65
C THR A 208 -13.47 -12.46 -31.63
N VAL A 209 -13.01 -13.66 -31.26
CA VAL A 209 -13.63 -14.51 -30.23
C VAL A 209 -13.61 -13.78 -28.89
N LEU A 210 -12.47 -13.22 -28.46
CA LEU A 210 -12.33 -12.51 -27.21
C LEU A 210 -13.27 -11.30 -27.12
N VAL A 211 -13.37 -10.51 -28.17
CA VAL A 211 -14.26 -9.34 -28.24
C VAL A 211 -15.73 -9.76 -28.14
N GLU A 212 -16.13 -10.81 -28.87
CA GLU A 212 -17.52 -11.26 -28.89
C GLU A 212 -17.92 -11.93 -27.56
N VAL A 213 -17.01 -12.69 -26.93
CA VAL A 213 -17.22 -13.21 -25.58
C VAL A 213 -17.45 -12.07 -24.60
N GLY A 214 -16.61 -11.03 -24.62
CA GLY A 214 -16.80 -9.85 -23.78
C GLY A 214 -18.18 -9.22 -23.96
N ARG A 215 -18.66 -9.07 -25.20
CA ARG A 215 -19.99 -8.51 -25.51
C ARG A 215 -21.14 -9.41 -25.02
N ARG A 216 -20.99 -10.72 -25.11
CA ARG A 216 -22.01 -11.65 -24.60
C ARG A 216 -22.06 -11.59 -23.08
N LEU A 217 -20.90 -11.56 -22.41
CA LEU A 217 -20.84 -11.40 -20.95
C LEU A 217 -21.48 -10.10 -20.48
N GLU A 218 -21.22 -9.00 -21.18
CA GLU A 218 -21.79 -7.68 -20.87
C GLU A 218 -23.33 -7.65 -20.89
N ARG A 219 -23.95 -8.48 -21.77
CA ARG A 219 -25.41 -8.61 -21.84
C ARG A 219 -26.00 -9.44 -20.68
N CYS A 220 -25.17 -10.25 -20.01
CA CYS A 220 -25.61 -11.11 -18.92
C CYS A 220 -25.58 -10.40 -17.56
N ILE A 221 -24.81 -9.31 -17.40
CA ILE A 221 -24.59 -8.65 -16.11
C ILE A 221 -25.54 -7.48 -15.88
N GLY A 222 -25.76 -7.14 -14.62
CA GLY A 222 -26.53 -5.97 -14.19
C GLY A 222 -25.70 -4.67 -14.16
N ARG A 223 -26.39 -3.52 -14.00
CA ARG A 223 -25.74 -2.20 -13.98
C ARG A 223 -24.75 -1.98 -12.82
N ASN A 224 -24.93 -2.71 -11.73
CA ASN A 224 -24.09 -2.60 -10.52
C ASN A 224 -22.98 -3.63 -10.48
N ASP A 225 -22.93 -4.55 -11.46
CA ASP A 225 -21.90 -5.57 -11.54
C ASP A 225 -20.73 -5.04 -12.39
N THR A 226 -19.54 -5.54 -12.13
CA THR A 226 -18.35 -5.13 -12.86
C THR A 226 -17.80 -6.30 -13.68
N LEU A 227 -17.60 -6.06 -14.97
CA LEU A 227 -16.99 -7.02 -15.90
C LEU A 227 -15.60 -6.50 -16.31
N GLY A 228 -14.63 -7.40 -16.35
CA GLY A 228 -13.29 -7.09 -16.81
C GLY A 228 -12.60 -8.27 -17.49
N ARG A 229 -11.58 -7.98 -18.29
CA ARG A 229 -10.67 -8.99 -18.81
C ARG A 229 -9.43 -9.04 -17.93
N VAL A 230 -9.17 -10.20 -17.33
CA VAL A 230 -8.08 -10.38 -16.35
C VAL A 230 -6.76 -10.88 -16.97
N GLY A 231 -6.79 -11.21 -18.25
CA GLY A 231 -5.61 -11.55 -19.06
C GLY A 231 -5.81 -12.81 -19.90
N GLY A 232 -5.12 -12.88 -21.03
CA GLY A 232 -5.20 -14.00 -21.98
C GLY A 232 -6.63 -14.30 -22.41
N ASP A 233 -7.08 -15.50 -22.09
CA ASP A 233 -8.41 -16.07 -22.38
C ASP A 233 -9.41 -15.89 -21.21
N ARG A 234 -9.10 -15.04 -20.19
CA ARG A 234 -9.86 -14.97 -18.95
C ARG A 234 -10.59 -13.66 -18.76
N PHE A 235 -11.83 -13.77 -18.27
CA PHE A 235 -12.69 -12.66 -17.86
C PHE A 235 -13.06 -12.82 -16.39
N GLY A 236 -13.38 -11.70 -15.74
CA GLY A 236 -13.85 -11.67 -14.37
C GLY A 236 -15.15 -10.88 -14.24
N ILE A 237 -16.12 -11.40 -13.47
CA ILE A 237 -17.37 -10.74 -13.12
C ILE A 237 -17.43 -10.58 -11.61
N LEU A 238 -17.56 -9.35 -11.15
CA LEU A 238 -17.84 -9.01 -9.75
C LEU A 238 -19.33 -8.73 -9.60
N LEU A 239 -20.02 -9.57 -8.86
CA LEU A 239 -21.43 -9.41 -8.50
C LEU A 239 -21.55 -8.79 -7.11
N VAL A 240 -22.22 -7.65 -7.00
CA VAL A 240 -22.42 -6.95 -5.73
C VAL A 240 -23.84 -7.26 -5.21
N ASN A 241 -23.99 -7.41 -3.88
CA ASN A 241 -25.24 -7.79 -3.22
C ASN A 241 -25.82 -9.11 -3.79
N CYS A 242 -25.00 -10.12 -3.89
CA CYS A 242 -25.35 -11.40 -4.50
C CYS A 242 -25.44 -12.52 -3.46
N ALA A 243 -26.58 -13.19 -3.40
CA ALA A 243 -26.77 -14.40 -2.59
C ALA A 243 -26.34 -15.65 -3.36
N GLU A 244 -25.93 -16.71 -2.65
CA GLU A 244 -25.39 -17.95 -3.23
C GLU A 244 -26.27 -18.57 -4.35
N PRO A 245 -27.63 -18.63 -4.26
CA PRO A 245 -28.46 -19.16 -5.35
C PRO A 245 -28.36 -18.34 -6.65
N LYS A 246 -28.11 -17.04 -6.55
CA LYS A 246 -27.96 -16.16 -7.72
C LYS A 246 -26.64 -16.42 -8.46
N ILE A 247 -25.60 -16.90 -7.76
CA ILE A 247 -24.30 -17.24 -8.37
C ILE A 247 -24.48 -18.39 -9.36
N ALA A 248 -25.17 -19.46 -8.96
CA ALA A 248 -25.43 -20.61 -9.81
C ALA A 248 -26.28 -20.22 -11.04
N ALA A 249 -27.36 -19.47 -10.83
CA ALA A 249 -28.23 -19.00 -11.92
C ALA A 249 -27.47 -18.09 -12.91
N MET A 250 -26.60 -17.20 -12.42
CA MET A 250 -25.75 -16.36 -13.26
C MET A 250 -24.75 -17.20 -14.05
N SER A 251 -24.12 -18.19 -13.41
CA SER A 251 -23.18 -19.08 -14.09
C SER A 251 -23.84 -19.88 -15.20
N GLU A 252 -25.05 -20.41 -14.97
CA GLU A 252 -25.83 -21.11 -15.99
C GLU A 252 -26.23 -20.19 -17.15
N LEU A 253 -26.66 -18.96 -16.86
CA LEU A 253 -26.97 -17.95 -17.88
C LEU A 253 -25.77 -17.64 -18.76
N VAL A 254 -24.60 -17.48 -18.15
CA VAL A 254 -23.35 -17.17 -18.86
C VAL A 254 -22.91 -18.37 -19.72
N LEU A 255 -22.98 -19.61 -19.21
CA LEU A 255 -22.68 -20.81 -19.98
C LEU A 255 -23.58 -20.92 -21.21
N ALA A 256 -24.90 -20.77 -21.03
CA ALA A 256 -25.87 -20.84 -22.12
C ALA A 256 -25.60 -19.76 -23.19
N ALA A 257 -25.33 -18.53 -22.79
CA ALA A 257 -25.05 -17.42 -23.71
C ALA A 257 -23.81 -17.66 -24.59
N MET A 258 -22.87 -18.51 -24.16
CA MET A 258 -21.65 -18.82 -24.94
C MET A 258 -21.86 -19.95 -25.93
N SER A 259 -22.63 -20.98 -25.57
CA SER A 259 -22.79 -22.20 -26.37
C SER A 259 -23.91 -22.15 -27.43
N GLU A 260 -24.92 -21.27 -27.27
CA GLU A 260 -26.10 -21.25 -28.13
C GLU A 260 -25.82 -20.89 -29.60
N VAL A 261 -24.88 -19.96 -29.84
CA VAL A 261 -24.63 -19.42 -31.19
C VAL A 261 -23.12 -19.36 -31.46
N PRO A 262 -22.66 -19.83 -32.65
CA PRO A 262 -21.26 -19.72 -33.01
C PRO A 262 -20.81 -18.23 -33.11
N ILE A 263 -19.54 -18.00 -32.92
CA ILE A 263 -18.92 -16.70 -33.15
C ILE A 263 -18.45 -16.65 -34.59
N TYR A 264 -18.95 -15.65 -35.34
CA TYR A 264 -18.54 -15.46 -36.74
C TYR A 264 -17.24 -14.67 -36.79
N THR A 265 -16.20 -15.30 -37.29
CA THR A 265 -14.87 -14.70 -37.47
C THR A 265 -14.53 -14.60 -38.96
N PRO A 266 -13.48 -13.84 -39.35
CA PRO A 266 -13.01 -13.83 -40.73
C PRO A 266 -12.64 -15.22 -41.29
N ALA A 267 -12.27 -16.15 -40.41
CA ALA A 267 -11.92 -17.53 -40.77
C ALA A 267 -13.13 -18.48 -40.77
N GLY A 268 -14.33 -17.99 -40.45
CA GLY A 268 -15.57 -18.79 -40.40
C GLY A 268 -16.20 -18.84 -39.00
N PRO A 269 -17.31 -19.61 -38.85
CA PRO A 269 -17.97 -19.75 -37.57
C PRO A 269 -17.18 -20.66 -36.62
N ILE A 270 -16.97 -20.21 -35.37
CA ILE A 270 -16.27 -20.94 -34.32
C ILE A 270 -17.25 -21.19 -33.16
N TYR A 271 -17.39 -22.43 -32.75
CA TYR A 271 -18.10 -22.83 -31.54
C TYR A 271 -17.11 -22.83 -30.38
N ILE A 272 -17.49 -22.20 -29.28
CA ILE A 272 -16.68 -22.14 -28.07
C ILE A 272 -17.47 -22.67 -26.88
N THR A 273 -16.76 -23.16 -25.89
CA THR A 273 -17.25 -23.37 -24.53
C THR A 273 -16.42 -22.57 -23.56
N ILE A 274 -16.95 -22.37 -22.38
CA ILE A 274 -16.26 -21.67 -21.28
C ILE A 274 -16.34 -22.50 -20.01
N SER A 275 -15.35 -22.36 -19.16
CA SER A 275 -15.40 -22.87 -17.79
C SER A 275 -15.47 -21.71 -16.82
N ILE A 276 -16.22 -21.88 -15.71
CA ILE A 276 -16.43 -20.82 -14.72
C ILE A 276 -16.02 -21.31 -13.34
N GLY A 277 -15.19 -20.51 -12.64
CA GLY A 277 -14.92 -20.68 -11.21
C GLY A 277 -15.53 -19.54 -10.42
N SER A 278 -16.23 -19.83 -9.31
CA SER A 278 -16.87 -18.80 -8.49
C SER A 278 -16.49 -18.88 -7.02
N VAL A 279 -16.51 -17.74 -6.34
CA VAL A 279 -16.32 -17.61 -4.90
C VAL A 279 -17.26 -16.56 -4.33
N ALA A 280 -17.91 -16.87 -3.21
CA ALA A 280 -18.76 -15.93 -2.48
C ALA A 280 -17.97 -15.26 -1.34
N PHE A 281 -18.16 -13.97 -1.14
CA PHE A 281 -17.56 -13.21 -0.04
C PHE A 281 -18.64 -12.46 0.75
N PRO A 282 -18.41 -12.20 2.05
CA PRO A 282 -17.22 -12.50 2.84
C PRO A 282 -17.12 -13.96 3.33
N GLN A 283 -18.11 -14.82 3.04
CA GLN A 283 -18.21 -16.17 3.63
C GLN A 283 -17.07 -17.10 3.24
N GLN A 284 -16.60 -17.00 1.99
CA GLN A 284 -15.57 -17.88 1.44
C GLN A 284 -14.23 -17.17 1.24
N ALA A 285 -14.18 -15.85 1.25
CA ALA A 285 -12.97 -15.05 1.10
C ALA A 285 -13.14 -13.69 1.77
N ALA A 286 -12.11 -13.20 2.44
CA ALA A 286 -12.14 -11.94 3.20
C ALA A 286 -11.32 -10.80 2.54
N THR A 287 -10.40 -11.13 1.64
CA THR A 287 -9.54 -10.18 0.94
C THR A 287 -9.68 -10.36 -0.57
N ALA A 288 -9.41 -9.32 -1.36
CA ALA A 288 -9.44 -9.42 -2.82
C ALA A 288 -8.48 -10.49 -3.34
N GLN A 289 -7.31 -10.63 -2.75
CA GLN A 289 -6.37 -11.67 -3.12
C GLN A 289 -6.94 -13.08 -2.90
N ASP A 290 -7.62 -13.31 -1.77
CA ASP A 290 -8.32 -14.58 -1.50
C ASP A 290 -9.45 -14.83 -2.49
N VAL A 291 -10.24 -13.79 -2.80
CA VAL A 291 -11.35 -13.85 -3.76
C VAL A 291 -10.83 -14.33 -5.12
N ILE A 292 -9.80 -13.68 -5.63
CA ILE A 292 -9.20 -14.01 -6.93
C ILE A 292 -8.60 -15.42 -6.90
N THR A 293 -7.77 -15.75 -5.92
CA THR A 293 -7.08 -17.04 -5.84
C THR A 293 -8.06 -18.21 -5.72
N ARG A 294 -9.11 -18.07 -4.92
CA ARG A 294 -10.11 -19.13 -4.70
C ARG A 294 -11.02 -19.32 -5.92
N ALA A 295 -11.36 -18.23 -6.62
CA ALA A 295 -12.10 -18.34 -7.88
C ALA A 295 -11.26 -19.04 -8.97
N GLU A 296 -9.96 -18.73 -9.07
CA GLU A 296 -9.03 -19.41 -9.99
C GLU A 296 -8.89 -20.91 -9.65
N THR A 297 -8.87 -21.26 -8.37
CA THR A 297 -8.87 -22.66 -7.93
C THR A 297 -10.15 -23.37 -8.40
N ALA A 298 -11.31 -22.75 -8.22
CA ALA A 298 -12.58 -23.28 -8.69
C ALA A 298 -12.64 -23.38 -10.22
N LEU A 299 -12.06 -22.41 -10.97
CA LEU A 299 -11.95 -22.50 -12.42
C LEU A 299 -11.11 -23.71 -12.87
N ALA A 300 -9.99 -23.95 -12.17
CA ALA A 300 -9.18 -25.13 -12.45
C ALA A 300 -9.96 -26.43 -12.21
N GLU A 301 -10.76 -26.51 -11.14
CA GLU A 301 -11.66 -27.64 -10.88
C GLU A 301 -12.69 -27.83 -12.02
N ALA A 302 -13.33 -26.73 -12.49
CA ALA A 302 -14.25 -26.79 -13.62
C ALA A 302 -13.56 -27.34 -14.90
N LYS A 303 -12.37 -26.84 -15.21
CA LYS A 303 -11.56 -27.31 -16.37
C LYS A 303 -11.18 -28.79 -16.23
N HIS A 304 -10.87 -29.26 -15.02
CA HIS A 304 -10.58 -30.69 -14.75
C HIS A 304 -11.83 -31.57 -14.77
N ALA A 305 -12.99 -31.05 -14.38
CA ALA A 305 -14.25 -31.78 -14.39
C ALA A 305 -14.83 -32.08 -15.80
N GLY A 306 -14.18 -31.57 -16.85
CA GLY A 306 -14.55 -31.81 -18.24
C GLY A 306 -14.81 -30.58 -19.08
N ARG A 307 -14.60 -29.39 -18.54
CA ARG A 307 -14.89 -28.09 -19.17
C ARG A 307 -16.39 -27.87 -19.39
N ASP A 308 -16.77 -26.77 -20.04
CA ASP A 308 -18.17 -26.38 -20.33
C ASP A 308 -19.06 -26.49 -19.09
N CYS A 309 -18.54 -26.06 -17.93
CA CYS A 309 -19.25 -26.17 -16.65
C CYS A 309 -18.80 -25.07 -15.68
N PHE A 310 -19.54 -24.97 -14.58
CA PHE A 310 -19.17 -24.10 -13.50
C PHE A 310 -18.84 -24.90 -12.23
N ALA A 311 -17.84 -24.45 -11.48
CA ALA A 311 -17.52 -24.92 -10.14
C ALA A 311 -17.54 -23.73 -9.16
N ALA A 312 -18.25 -23.91 -8.05
CA ALA A 312 -18.19 -22.99 -6.93
C ALA A 312 -17.08 -23.42 -5.97
N TYR A 313 -16.23 -22.47 -5.55
CA TYR A 313 -15.25 -22.75 -4.51
C TYR A 313 -15.95 -23.30 -3.27
N ARG A 314 -15.52 -24.44 -2.81
CA ARG A 314 -16.03 -25.08 -1.59
C ARG A 314 -14.90 -25.27 -0.62
N LEU A 315 -15.04 -24.71 0.56
CA LEU A 315 -14.14 -25.02 1.66
C LEU A 315 -14.22 -26.53 1.95
N THR A 316 -13.07 -27.18 1.95
CA THR A 316 -12.99 -28.56 2.41
C THR A 316 -13.31 -28.65 3.90
N GLU A 317 -13.77 -29.80 4.40
CA GLU A 317 -14.06 -29.98 5.84
C GLU A 317 -12.86 -29.64 6.75
N PRO A 318 -11.60 -29.96 6.41
CA PRO A 318 -10.44 -29.47 7.16
C PRO A 318 -10.36 -27.94 7.21
N GLN A 319 -10.59 -27.26 6.09
CA GLN A 319 -10.57 -25.78 6.04
C GLN A 319 -11.72 -25.14 6.84
N ARG A 320 -12.93 -25.72 6.76
CA ARG A 320 -14.08 -25.28 7.60
C ARG A 320 -13.79 -25.45 9.08
N SER A 321 -13.19 -26.59 9.46
CA SER A 321 -12.79 -26.87 10.83
C SER A 321 -11.73 -25.85 11.30
N GLN A 322 -10.75 -25.54 10.46
CA GLN A 322 -9.72 -24.54 10.76
C GLN A 322 -10.31 -23.13 10.92
N HIS A 323 -11.24 -22.73 10.05
CA HIS A 323 -11.89 -21.42 10.17
C HIS A 323 -12.73 -21.31 11.45
N ARG A 324 -13.48 -22.39 11.82
CA ARG A 324 -14.21 -22.43 13.09
C ARG A 324 -13.27 -22.33 14.29
N ALA A 325 -12.13 -23.04 14.23
CA ALA A 325 -11.11 -22.96 15.27
C ALA A 325 -10.52 -21.54 15.38
N SER A 326 -10.20 -20.89 14.27
CA SER A 326 -9.71 -19.50 14.24
C SER A 326 -10.74 -18.54 14.84
N MET A 327 -12.03 -18.66 14.51
CA MET A 327 -13.09 -17.84 15.10
C MET A 327 -13.21 -18.06 16.62
N ALA A 328 -13.16 -19.31 17.08
CA ALA A 328 -13.19 -19.61 18.53
C ALA A 328 -11.98 -19.04 19.26
N ILE A 329 -10.80 -19.08 18.64
CA ILE A 329 -9.59 -18.44 19.17
C ILE A 329 -9.78 -16.93 19.25
N GLY A 330 -10.28 -16.29 18.20
CA GLY A 330 -10.54 -14.84 18.16
C GLY A 330 -11.48 -14.39 19.27
N GLU A 331 -12.57 -15.12 19.52
CA GLU A 331 -13.50 -14.86 20.63
C GLU A 331 -12.82 -15.00 22.00
N ARG A 332 -11.97 -16.03 22.17
CA ARG A 332 -11.20 -16.22 23.42
C ARG A 332 -10.23 -15.06 23.66
N VAL A 333 -9.53 -14.62 22.63
CA VAL A 333 -8.59 -13.48 22.71
C VAL A 333 -9.33 -12.18 23.05
N GLN A 334 -10.47 -11.91 22.41
CA GLN A 334 -11.28 -10.72 22.75
C GLN A 334 -11.79 -10.73 24.19
N ARG A 335 -12.22 -11.89 24.70
CA ARG A 335 -12.60 -12.04 26.12
C ARG A 335 -11.41 -11.85 27.05
N ALA A 336 -10.23 -12.37 26.67
CA ALA A 336 -9.01 -12.21 27.46
C ALA A 336 -8.55 -10.75 27.50
N LEU A 337 -8.63 -10.03 26.39
CA LEU A 337 -8.30 -8.59 26.31
C LEU A 337 -9.21 -7.77 27.26
N LYS A 338 -10.52 -8.00 27.21
CA LYS A 338 -11.49 -7.31 28.08
C LYS A 338 -11.32 -7.64 29.56
N ALA A 339 -10.83 -8.84 29.88
CA ALA A 339 -10.67 -9.33 31.26
C ALA A 339 -9.23 -9.13 31.81
N ASP A 340 -8.39 -8.36 31.13
CA ASP A 340 -6.96 -8.12 31.46
C ASP A 340 -6.17 -9.44 31.66
N ARG A 341 -6.46 -10.45 30.85
CA ARG A 341 -5.79 -11.77 30.89
C ARG A 341 -4.67 -11.92 29.82
N LEU A 342 -4.34 -10.84 29.13
CA LEU A 342 -3.16 -10.77 28.30
C LEU A 342 -1.98 -10.27 29.12
N LEU A 343 -0.83 -10.92 29.00
CA LEU A 343 0.37 -10.64 29.79
C LEU A 343 1.63 -10.84 28.95
N PHE A 344 2.77 -10.38 29.46
CA PHE A 344 4.07 -10.63 28.84
C PHE A 344 4.82 -11.77 29.51
N ALA A 345 5.53 -12.54 28.70
CA ALA A 345 6.68 -13.30 29.13
C ALA A 345 7.93 -12.59 28.59
N PHE A 346 8.90 -12.38 29.43
CA PHE A 346 10.11 -11.63 29.13
C PHE A 346 11.25 -12.57 28.82
N GLN A 347 11.92 -12.37 27.67
CA GLN A 347 13.10 -13.14 27.30
C GLN A 347 14.31 -12.20 27.16
N PRO A 348 15.45 -12.51 27.82
CA PRO A 348 16.62 -11.65 27.77
C PRO A 348 17.32 -11.73 26.42
N VAL A 349 17.71 -10.57 25.90
CA VAL A 349 18.67 -10.40 24.80
C VAL A 349 19.93 -9.83 25.42
N VAL A 350 21.05 -10.54 25.28
CA VAL A 350 22.30 -10.26 26.01
C VAL A 350 23.43 -9.90 25.08
N HIS A 351 24.34 -9.05 25.54
CA HIS A 351 25.60 -8.78 24.83
C HIS A 351 26.46 -10.03 24.74
N ALA A 352 26.91 -10.39 23.54
CA ALA A 352 27.68 -11.60 23.29
C ALA A 352 28.98 -11.67 24.14
N LYS A 353 29.67 -10.54 24.31
CA LYS A 353 30.97 -10.47 25.04
C LYS A 353 30.80 -10.41 26.56
N SER A 354 29.83 -9.70 27.06
CA SER A 354 29.71 -9.43 28.51
C SER A 354 28.66 -10.28 29.20
N GLY A 355 27.71 -10.85 28.45
CA GLY A 355 26.51 -11.52 28.98
C GLY A 355 25.54 -10.58 29.68
N ALA A 356 25.77 -9.26 29.64
CA ALA A 356 24.85 -8.29 30.22
C ALA A 356 23.60 -8.16 29.34
N VAL A 357 22.43 -8.02 29.97
CA VAL A 357 21.17 -7.85 29.26
C VAL A 357 21.14 -6.45 28.62
N ASP A 358 20.89 -6.37 27.31
CA ASP A 358 20.61 -5.14 26.57
C ASP A 358 19.15 -4.76 26.68
N TYR A 359 18.26 -5.71 26.38
CA TYR A 359 16.82 -5.54 26.53
C TYR A 359 16.11 -6.88 26.78
N TYR A 360 14.85 -6.83 27.15
CA TYR A 360 13.98 -8.01 27.22
C TYR A 360 12.95 -7.94 26.12
N GLU A 361 12.83 -9.01 25.34
CA GLU A 361 11.72 -9.16 24.40
C GLU A 361 10.43 -9.49 25.15
N CYS A 362 9.39 -8.69 24.91
CA CYS A 362 8.06 -8.83 25.53
C CYS A 362 7.18 -9.75 24.68
N LEU A 363 7.25 -11.02 24.93
CA LEU A 363 6.49 -12.03 24.21
C LEU A 363 5.07 -12.15 24.77
N LEU A 364 4.07 -11.80 23.97
CA LEU A 364 2.67 -11.85 24.38
C LEU A 364 2.24 -13.26 24.78
N ARG A 365 1.48 -13.34 25.86
CA ARG A 365 0.87 -14.58 26.39
C ARG A 365 -0.59 -14.29 26.71
N MET A 366 -1.42 -15.33 26.65
CA MET A 366 -2.80 -15.26 27.11
C MET A 366 -3.00 -16.24 28.27
N ARG A 367 -3.58 -15.78 29.36
CA ARG A 367 -4.00 -16.64 30.45
C ARG A 367 -5.37 -17.22 30.14
N GLY A 368 -5.46 -18.53 30.05
CA GLY A 368 -6.71 -19.27 29.86
C GLY A 368 -7.68 -19.12 31.05
N GLU A 369 -8.86 -19.65 30.87
CA GLU A 369 -9.86 -19.71 31.98
C GLU A 369 -9.48 -20.72 33.07
N ASP A 370 -8.60 -21.66 32.69
CA ASP A 370 -7.98 -22.69 33.52
C ASP A 370 -6.63 -22.27 34.11
N ASP A 371 -6.31 -20.98 34.07
CA ASP A 371 -4.99 -20.40 34.39
C ASP A 371 -3.80 -20.89 33.56
N ALA A 372 -4.01 -21.72 32.56
CA ALA A 372 -2.97 -22.15 31.65
C ALA A 372 -2.42 -20.96 30.82
N ILE A 373 -1.10 -20.90 30.64
CA ILE A 373 -0.45 -19.87 29.86
C ILE A 373 -0.32 -20.33 28.41
N ILE A 374 -0.96 -19.59 27.50
CA ILE A 374 -1.02 -19.85 26.08
C ILE A 374 -0.05 -18.92 25.35
N ALA A 375 0.84 -19.50 24.55
CA ALA A 375 1.84 -18.75 23.77
C ALA A 375 1.19 -18.01 22.59
N ALA A 376 1.79 -16.86 22.18
CA ALA A 376 1.35 -16.04 21.06
C ALA A 376 1.23 -16.83 19.75
N SER A 377 2.14 -17.75 19.47
CA SER A 377 2.12 -18.61 18.28
C SER A 377 0.84 -19.44 18.12
N GLN A 378 0.09 -19.67 19.20
CA GLN A 378 -1.16 -20.43 19.16
C GLN A 378 -2.40 -19.56 18.84
N PHE A 379 -2.32 -18.24 18.96
CA PHE A 379 -3.49 -17.39 18.72
C PHE A 379 -3.23 -16.18 17.80
N VAL A 380 -2.00 -15.67 17.70
CA VAL A 380 -1.69 -14.52 16.83
C VAL A 380 -2.05 -14.77 15.37
N PRO A 381 -1.72 -15.94 14.74
CA PRO A 381 -2.10 -16.18 13.34
C PRO A 381 -3.63 -16.11 13.12
N ALA A 382 -4.43 -16.58 14.09
CA ALA A 382 -5.89 -16.53 13.97
C ALA A 382 -6.42 -15.09 14.07
N ILE A 383 -5.89 -14.26 14.98
CA ILE A 383 -6.33 -12.86 15.13
C ILE A 383 -5.85 -11.96 13.97
N GLU A 384 -4.72 -12.27 13.33
CA GLU A 384 -4.29 -11.63 12.09
C GLU A 384 -5.28 -11.91 10.95
N GLN A 385 -5.64 -13.19 10.74
CA GLN A 385 -6.67 -13.59 9.77
C GLN A 385 -8.02 -12.90 10.01
N LEU A 386 -8.39 -12.70 11.26
CA LEU A 386 -9.66 -12.06 11.65
C LEU A 386 -9.60 -10.53 11.68
N GLY A 387 -8.44 -9.92 11.40
CA GLY A 387 -8.26 -8.47 11.39
C GLY A 387 -8.26 -7.79 12.77
N PHE A 388 -8.14 -8.56 13.86
CA PHE A 388 -8.14 -8.01 15.23
C PHE A 388 -6.75 -7.64 15.76
N ILE A 389 -5.70 -7.90 14.98
CA ILE A 389 -4.32 -7.75 15.44
C ILE A 389 -3.99 -6.30 15.86
N ARG A 390 -4.53 -5.28 15.17
CA ARG A 390 -4.30 -3.87 15.52
C ARG A 390 -4.69 -3.52 16.95
N SER A 391 -5.79 -4.08 17.44
CA SER A 391 -6.24 -3.88 18.82
C SER A 391 -5.28 -4.53 19.83
N ILE A 392 -4.69 -5.66 19.45
CA ILE A 392 -3.70 -6.36 20.29
C ILE A 392 -2.37 -5.61 20.28
N ASP A 393 -1.89 -5.16 19.12
CA ASP A 393 -0.65 -4.38 19.03
C ASP A 393 -0.77 -3.06 19.80
N ARG A 394 -1.96 -2.47 19.83
CA ARG A 394 -2.24 -1.30 20.67
C ARG A 394 -2.15 -1.63 22.17
N PHE A 395 -2.76 -2.73 22.60
CA PHE A 395 -2.64 -3.21 23.97
C PHE A 395 -1.17 -3.50 24.35
N VAL A 396 -0.42 -4.15 23.46
CA VAL A 396 1.02 -4.45 23.65
C VAL A 396 1.81 -3.17 23.89
N LEU A 397 1.58 -2.14 23.07
CA LEU A 397 2.24 -0.83 23.22
C LEU A 397 1.92 -0.18 24.58
N GLU A 398 0.63 -0.05 24.90
CA GLU A 398 0.19 0.60 26.14
C GLU A 398 0.71 -0.16 27.39
N ARG A 399 0.68 -1.48 27.34
CA ARG A 399 1.19 -2.33 28.43
C ARG A 399 2.71 -2.24 28.55
N ALA A 400 3.46 -2.28 27.45
CA ALA A 400 4.92 -2.17 27.48
C ALA A 400 5.38 -0.84 28.07
N ILE A 401 4.77 0.27 27.69
CA ILE A 401 5.09 1.59 28.25
C ILE A 401 4.75 1.66 29.74
N THR A 402 3.61 1.09 30.17
CA THR A 402 3.24 1.02 31.57
C THR A 402 4.25 0.21 32.40
N GLU A 403 4.71 -0.93 31.88
CA GLU A 403 5.72 -1.77 32.54
C GLU A 403 7.10 -1.07 32.58
N LEU A 404 7.48 -0.35 31.50
CA LEU A 404 8.73 0.43 31.46
C LEU A 404 8.72 1.57 32.50
N ASP A 405 7.57 2.23 32.69
CA ASP A 405 7.41 3.31 33.65
C ASP A 405 7.55 2.81 35.10
N ALA A 406 7.16 1.56 35.33
CA ALA A 406 7.26 0.91 36.65
C ALA A 406 8.68 0.37 36.95
N CYS A 407 9.61 0.35 36.00
CA CYS A 407 10.94 -0.24 36.12
C CYS A 407 12.03 0.75 35.72
N GLU A 408 13.13 0.84 36.47
CA GLU A 408 14.30 1.61 36.09
C GLU A 408 15.42 0.70 35.53
N GLY A 409 16.17 1.20 34.54
CA GLY A 409 17.35 0.51 34.02
C GLY A 409 17.08 -0.71 33.15
N VAL A 410 15.85 -0.94 32.69
CA VAL A 410 15.46 -2.06 31.83
C VAL A 410 14.92 -1.53 30.49
N ASN A 411 15.27 -2.19 29.39
CA ASN A 411 14.77 -1.88 28.05
C ASN A 411 13.86 -3.02 27.57
N PHE A 412 12.86 -2.71 26.76
CA PHE A 412 11.93 -3.70 26.22
C PHE A 412 11.90 -3.69 24.70
N GLY A 413 11.81 -4.87 24.10
CA GLY A 413 11.44 -5.10 22.69
C GLY A 413 9.99 -5.54 22.61
N ILE A 414 9.24 -4.97 21.68
CA ILE A 414 7.86 -5.37 21.37
C ILE A 414 7.69 -5.69 19.91
N ASN A 415 7.05 -6.80 19.61
CA ASN A 415 6.67 -7.21 18.28
C ASN A 415 5.41 -6.47 17.83
N ILE A 416 5.39 -6.01 16.58
CA ILE A 416 4.20 -5.48 15.92
C ILE A 416 3.94 -6.19 14.60
N SER A 417 2.67 -6.32 14.25
CA SER A 417 2.25 -6.92 12.98
C SER A 417 2.52 -6.00 11.79
N GLY A 418 2.61 -6.59 10.59
CA GLY A 418 2.75 -5.82 9.36
C GLY A 418 1.57 -4.89 9.06
N LEU A 419 0.38 -5.21 9.57
CA LEU A 419 -0.80 -4.34 9.45
C LEU A 419 -0.69 -3.09 10.33
N THR A 420 0.10 -3.16 11.38
CA THR A 420 0.31 -2.07 12.35
C THR A 420 1.44 -1.13 11.91
N ALA A 421 2.43 -1.61 11.16
CA ALA A 421 3.48 -0.78 10.58
C ALA A 421 2.92 0.31 9.63
N ALA A 422 1.73 0.06 9.02
CA ALA A 422 0.98 1.01 8.20
C ALA A 422 -0.14 1.75 8.97
N ASP A 423 -0.30 1.53 10.27
CA ASP A 423 -1.46 2.00 11.05
C ASP A 423 -1.23 3.38 11.68
N GLN A 424 -1.74 4.43 11.06
CA GLN A 424 -1.65 5.81 11.58
C GLN A 424 -2.26 6.01 12.99
N PRO A 425 -3.39 5.37 13.37
CA PRO A 425 -3.89 5.37 14.75
C PRO A 425 -2.90 4.84 15.77
N TRP A 426 -2.20 3.74 15.47
CA TRP A 426 -1.19 3.17 16.35
C TRP A 426 0.00 4.11 16.53
N LEU A 427 0.49 4.68 15.42
CA LEU A 427 1.60 5.63 15.44
C LEU A 427 1.27 6.89 16.26
N ARG A 428 0.05 7.43 16.11
CA ARG A 428 -0.42 8.55 16.94
C ARG A 428 -0.47 8.18 18.43
N ALA A 429 -0.84 6.93 18.75
CA ALA A 429 -0.83 6.46 20.12
C ALA A 429 0.58 6.39 20.70
N LEU A 430 1.55 5.88 19.94
CA LEU A 430 2.95 5.87 20.34
C LEU A 430 3.46 7.30 20.61
N VAL A 431 3.20 8.23 19.70
CA VAL A 431 3.57 9.66 19.85
C VAL A 431 2.96 10.24 21.14
N ALA A 432 1.67 10.03 21.39
CA ALA A 432 0.98 10.56 22.56
C ALA A 432 1.56 9.98 23.88
N LEU A 433 1.78 8.67 23.92
CA LEU A 433 2.31 8.00 25.11
C LEU A 433 3.76 8.42 25.44
N LEU A 434 4.59 8.60 24.39
CA LEU A 434 5.97 9.04 24.55
C LEU A 434 6.08 10.55 24.84
N ALA A 435 5.15 11.38 24.36
CA ALA A 435 5.09 12.80 24.71
C ALA A 435 4.88 13.00 26.22
N GLU A 436 4.09 12.16 26.86
CA GLU A 436 3.91 12.15 28.31
C GLU A 436 5.12 11.57 29.06
N ARG A 437 5.87 10.66 28.43
CA ARG A 437 6.96 9.88 29.03
C ARG A 437 8.21 9.83 28.13
N PRO A 438 8.90 10.95 27.87
CA PRO A 438 9.98 11.01 26.86
C PRO A 438 11.15 10.06 27.13
N ARG A 439 11.40 9.75 28.41
CA ARG A 439 12.50 8.83 28.81
C ARG A 439 12.25 7.38 28.38
N MET A 440 11.01 7.01 28.03
CA MET A 440 10.69 5.64 27.62
C MET A 440 11.12 5.36 26.18
N ALA A 441 11.21 6.38 25.32
CA ALA A 441 11.55 6.21 23.91
C ALA A 441 12.88 5.47 23.72
N SER A 442 13.94 5.89 24.38
CA SER A 442 15.27 5.27 24.26
C SER A 442 15.36 3.86 24.87
N ARG A 443 14.34 3.45 25.62
CA ARG A 443 14.25 2.15 26.28
C ARG A 443 13.33 1.17 25.54
N LEU A 444 12.72 1.60 24.42
CA LEU A 444 11.80 0.80 23.62
C LEU A 444 12.43 0.41 22.29
N VAL A 445 12.38 -0.88 21.97
CA VAL A 445 12.72 -1.45 20.67
C VAL A 445 11.42 -1.92 20.02
N ILE A 446 11.14 -1.47 18.79
CA ILE A 446 10.00 -1.93 18.00
C ILE A 446 10.50 -2.97 17.00
N GLU A 447 9.96 -4.17 17.07
CA GLU A 447 10.36 -5.30 16.22
C GLU A 447 9.31 -5.54 15.14
N ILE A 448 9.76 -5.57 13.87
CA ILE A 448 8.93 -5.84 12.68
C ILE A 448 9.53 -6.98 11.91
N THR A 449 8.73 -7.92 11.42
CA THR A 449 9.24 -9.05 10.62
C THR A 449 9.67 -8.60 9.23
N GLU A 450 10.62 -9.33 8.63
CA GLU A 450 11.11 -9.09 7.27
C GLU A 450 9.95 -9.02 6.25
N THR A 451 9.05 -10.00 6.29
CA THR A 451 7.89 -10.06 5.39
C THR A 451 6.96 -8.86 5.53
N ALA A 452 6.77 -8.36 6.75
CA ALA A 452 5.95 -7.19 7.04
C ALA A 452 6.58 -5.92 6.47
N ALA A 453 7.87 -5.71 6.69
CA ALA A 453 8.62 -4.54 6.24
C ALA A 453 8.68 -4.41 4.71
N LEU A 454 8.66 -5.54 3.99
CA LEU A 454 8.77 -5.58 2.53
C LEU A 454 7.42 -5.49 1.79
N ARG A 455 6.29 -5.59 2.48
CA ARG A 455 4.96 -5.52 1.84
C ARG A 455 4.73 -4.17 1.16
N ASP A 456 5.10 -3.07 1.82
CA ASP A 456 5.16 -1.71 1.28
C ASP A 456 6.40 -1.02 1.86
N LEU A 457 7.45 -0.95 1.04
CA LEU A 457 8.75 -0.46 1.48
C LEU A 457 8.74 1.03 1.83
N ASP A 458 8.03 1.84 1.05
CA ASP A 458 8.00 3.30 1.23
C ASP A 458 7.23 3.66 2.51
N GLU A 459 6.10 3.00 2.76
CA GLU A 459 5.30 3.18 3.96
C GLU A 459 6.05 2.70 5.20
N SER A 460 6.69 1.53 5.12
CA SER A 460 7.53 0.97 6.19
C SER A 460 8.74 1.86 6.51
N ALA A 461 9.41 2.40 5.51
CA ALA A 461 10.52 3.34 5.71
C ALA A 461 10.05 4.65 6.38
N GLY A 462 8.88 5.16 6.00
CA GLY A 462 8.24 6.31 6.66
C GLY A 462 7.92 6.05 8.13
N PHE A 463 7.38 4.87 8.42
CA PHE A 463 7.08 4.40 9.79
C PHE A 463 8.37 4.30 10.62
N VAL A 464 9.39 3.56 10.14
CA VAL A 464 10.68 3.38 10.82
C VAL A 464 11.33 4.74 11.12
N LYS A 465 11.37 5.63 10.14
CA LYS A 465 11.90 6.99 10.33
C LYS A 465 11.18 7.76 11.43
N THR A 466 9.84 7.65 11.49
CA THR A 466 9.06 8.33 12.52
C THR A 466 9.34 7.77 13.90
N VAL A 467 9.37 6.44 14.06
CA VAL A 467 9.66 5.75 15.33
C VAL A 467 11.07 6.11 15.83
N ARG A 468 12.06 6.13 14.94
CA ARG A 468 13.45 6.52 15.28
C ARG A 468 13.56 8.00 15.69
N ASN A 469 12.83 8.88 15.02
CA ASN A 469 12.80 10.31 15.36
C ASN A 469 12.17 10.56 16.75
N LEU A 470 11.33 9.66 17.24
CA LEU A 470 10.83 9.68 18.62
C LEU A 470 11.87 9.22 19.64
N GLY A 471 12.99 8.65 19.19
CA GLY A 471 14.08 8.12 20.02
C GLY A 471 13.97 6.63 20.35
N CYS A 472 13.04 5.89 19.75
CA CYS A 472 12.97 4.43 19.84
C CYS A 472 13.99 3.77 18.91
N ARG A 473 14.41 2.54 19.23
CA ARG A 473 15.15 1.67 18.30
C ARG A 473 14.17 0.83 17.48
N VAL A 474 14.55 0.48 16.25
CA VAL A 474 13.76 -0.41 15.39
C VAL A 474 14.59 -1.61 14.99
N ALA A 475 14.03 -2.81 15.18
CA ALA A 475 14.62 -4.09 14.84
C ALA A 475 13.86 -4.76 13.67
N LEU A 476 14.59 -5.34 12.74
CA LEU A 476 14.04 -6.23 11.72
C LEU A 476 14.18 -7.67 12.23
N ASP A 477 13.06 -8.35 12.34
CA ASP A 477 12.98 -9.75 12.80
C ASP A 477 12.96 -10.76 11.66
N ASP A 478 13.33 -12.02 11.92
CA ASP A 478 13.42 -13.12 10.96
C ASP A 478 14.37 -12.84 9.77
N PHE A 479 15.42 -12.03 9.96
CA PHE A 479 16.32 -11.63 8.88
C PHE A 479 17.07 -12.81 8.25
N GLY A 480 16.94 -12.91 6.91
CA GLY A 480 17.56 -13.95 6.08
C GLY A 480 16.64 -15.11 5.75
N ALA A 481 15.46 -15.24 6.39
CA ALA A 481 14.47 -16.25 6.03
C ALA A 481 13.68 -15.90 4.74
N GLY A 482 13.71 -14.63 4.32
CA GLY A 482 12.99 -14.10 3.16
C GLY A 482 13.90 -13.64 2.01
N PHE A 483 13.41 -12.69 1.21
CA PHE A 483 14.07 -12.17 0.01
C PHE A 483 14.55 -10.71 0.17
N THR A 484 15.02 -10.32 1.34
CA THR A 484 15.52 -8.96 1.56
C THR A 484 16.76 -8.67 0.74
N SER A 485 16.69 -7.65 -0.12
CA SER A 485 17.85 -7.13 -0.84
C SER A 485 18.58 -6.06 -0.01
N LEU A 486 19.88 -5.86 -0.30
CA LEU A 486 20.68 -4.79 0.30
C LEU A 486 19.98 -3.42 0.22
N ARG A 487 19.34 -3.10 -0.90
CA ARG A 487 18.61 -1.84 -1.11
C ARG A 487 17.44 -1.67 -0.14
N HIS A 488 16.77 -2.75 0.23
CA HIS A 488 15.65 -2.71 1.18
C HIS A 488 16.14 -2.35 2.59
N LEU A 489 17.26 -2.96 3.04
CA LEU A 489 17.84 -2.64 4.34
C LEU A 489 18.31 -1.19 4.44
N GLU A 490 18.95 -0.67 3.37
CA GLU A 490 19.36 0.74 3.30
C GLU A 490 18.17 1.69 3.38
N ALA A 491 17.08 1.37 2.66
CA ALA A 491 15.88 2.21 2.62
C ALA A 491 15.15 2.27 3.97
N LEU A 492 15.13 1.14 4.71
CA LEU A 492 14.44 1.06 6.00
C LEU A 492 15.16 1.80 7.14
N ALA A 493 16.47 2.04 7.02
CA ALA A 493 17.27 2.77 8.01
C ALA A 493 17.08 2.25 9.46
N LEU A 494 17.22 0.95 9.66
CA LEU A 494 17.03 0.22 10.92
C LEU A 494 18.16 0.47 11.94
N ASP A 495 18.00 0.01 13.16
CA ASP A 495 19.03 0.00 14.21
C ASP A 495 19.55 -1.41 14.48
N ILE A 496 18.69 -2.43 14.39
CA ILE A 496 18.97 -3.80 14.78
C ILE A 496 18.47 -4.75 13.69
N VAL A 497 19.17 -5.86 13.48
CA VAL A 497 18.69 -7.01 12.71
C VAL A 497 18.78 -8.27 13.57
N LYS A 498 17.69 -9.05 13.65
CA LYS A 498 17.61 -10.32 14.36
C LYS A 498 17.72 -11.43 13.31
N ILE A 499 18.80 -12.19 13.38
CA ILE A 499 19.09 -13.27 12.44
C ILE A 499 18.24 -14.48 12.83
N ASP A 500 17.45 -14.96 11.86
CA ASP A 500 16.53 -16.08 12.05
C ASP A 500 17.20 -17.32 12.60
N GLY A 501 16.55 -17.99 13.52
CA GLY A 501 17.06 -19.17 14.20
C GLY A 501 17.38 -20.36 13.30
N SER A 502 16.88 -20.42 12.07
CA SER A 502 17.21 -21.48 11.11
C SER A 502 18.68 -21.49 10.72
N PHE A 503 19.34 -20.33 10.77
CA PHE A 503 20.79 -20.19 10.52
C PHE A 503 21.63 -20.49 11.75
N VAL A 504 21.06 -20.39 12.94
CA VAL A 504 21.76 -20.57 14.22
C VAL A 504 21.65 -22.00 14.74
N ARG A 505 20.46 -22.61 14.56
CA ARG A 505 20.20 -23.95 15.09
C ARG A 505 21.16 -25.01 14.49
N GLY A 506 21.95 -25.63 15.35
CA GLY A 506 22.93 -26.64 14.97
C GLY A 506 24.10 -26.10 14.17
N LEU A 507 24.42 -24.82 14.30
CA LEU A 507 25.47 -24.08 13.58
C LEU A 507 26.83 -24.76 13.67
N ILE A 508 27.16 -25.42 14.78
CA ILE A 508 28.42 -26.10 15.01
C ILE A 508 28.69 -27.18 13.97
N ASN A 509 27.64 -27.90 13.55
CA ASN A 509 27.73 -29.04 12.64
C ASN A 509 27.35 -28.70 11.19
N ARG A 510 27.15 -27.41 10.87
CA ARG A 510 26.70 -26.94 9.55
C ARG A 510 27.61 -25.85 8.97
N PRO A 511 28.70 -26.24 8.28
CA PRO A 511 29.65 -25.29 7.70
C PRO A 511 29.01 -24.30 6.72
N ASP A 512 27.99 -24.76 5.98
CA ASP A 512 27.25 -23.90 5.03
C ASP A 512 26.50 -22.77 5.77
N ASN A 513 25.83 -23.09 6.88
CA ASN A 513 25.17 -22.07 7.71
C ASN A 513 26.16 -21.08 8.30
N GLN A 514 27.38 -21.55 8.70
CA GLN A 514 28.43 -20.64 9.18
C GLN A 514 28.91 -19.68 8.08
N ALA A 515 28.97 -20.14 6.82
CA ALA A 515 29.33 -19.27 5.70
C ALA A 515 28.24 -18.24 5.43
N VAL A 516 26.97 -18.65 5.40
CA VAL A 516 25.82 -17.74 5.23
C VAL A 516 25.78 -16.71 6.36
N LEU A 517 25.89 -17.15 7.61
CA LEU A 517 25.89 -16.26 8.78
C LEU A 517 26.98 -15.18 8.67
N ARG A 518 28.21 -15.54 8.29
CA ARG A 518 29.29 -14.55 8.08
C ARG A 518 28.94 -13.50 7.02
N HIS A 519 28.27 -13.90 5.95
CA HIS A 519 27.83 -12.95 4.92
C HIS A 519 26.74 -12.02 5.44
N LEU A 520 25.74 -12.55 6.18
CA LEU A 520 24.68 -11.74 6.80
C LEU A 520 25.27 -10.75 7.82
N LEU A 521 26.21 -11.18 8.66
CA LEU A 521 26.91 -10.32 9.61
C LEU A 521 27.72 -9.23 8.91
N GLY A 522 28.49 -9.60 7.86
CA GLY A 522 29.26 -8.64 7.07
C GLY A 522 28.36 -7.57 6.42
N LEU A 523 27.20 -7.97 5.95
CA LEU A 523 26.19 -7.07 5.39
C LEU A 523 25.62 -6.12 6.46
N ALA A 524 25.18 -6.67 7.59
CA ALA A 524 24.60 -5.90 8.68
C ALA A 524 25.60 -4.88 9.27
N HIS A 525 26.81 -5.31 9.55
CA HIS A 525 27.87 -4.43 10.08
C HIS A 525 28.32 -3.38 9.05
N GLY A 526 28.33 -3.74 7.74
CA GLY A 526 28.60 -2.78 6.66
C GLY A 526 27.61 -1.63 6.61
N LEU A 527 26.38 -1.86 7.09
CA LEU A 527 25.32 -0.86 7.22
C LEU A 527 25.26 -0.21 8.62
N GLY A 528 26.15 -0.60 9.54
CA GLY A 528 26.18 -0.08 10.91
C GLY A 528 25.05 -0.59 11.80
N LEU A 529 24.45 -1.74 11.46
CA LEU A 529 23.37 -2.36 12.21
C LEU A 529 23.91 -3.24 13.34
N THR A 530 23.24 -3.21 14.49
CA THR A 530 23.47 -4.16 15.58
C THR A 530 22.84 -5.51 15.23
N THR A 531 23.60 -6.59 15.43
CA THR A 531 23.16 -7.95 15.09
C THR A 531 22.71 -8.71 16.34
N VAL A 532 21.58 -9.42 16.26
CA VAL A 532 21.08 -10.36 17.27
C VAL A 532 21.04 -11.74 16.64
N ALA A 533 21.64 -12.75 17.24
CA ALA A 533 21.43 -14.15 16.85
C ALA A 533 20.41 -14.80 17.76
N GLU A 534 19.38 -15.36 17.17
CA GLU A 534 18.28 -16.01 17.88
C GLU A 534 18.48 -17.52 18.06
N TRP A 535 17.66 -18.14 18.91
CA TRP A 535 17.63 -19.59 19.15
C TRP A 535 18.97 -20.18 19.61
N VAL A 536 19.75 -19.44 20.36
CA VAL A 536 21.00 -19.95 20.97
C VAL A 536 20.63 -20.89 22.11
N GLU A 537 20.90 -22.19 21.93
CA GLU A 537 20.52 -23.22 22.89
C GLU A 537 21.71 -23.72 23.75
N THR A 538 22.93 -23.57 23.24
CA THR A 538 24.13 -24.11 23.92
C THR A 538 25.23 -23.06 24.11
N ALA A 539 26.11 -23.30 25.09
CA ALA A 539 27.28 -22.45 25.34
C ALA A 539 28.27 -22.46 24.19
N GLU A 540 28.38 -23.57 23.49
CA GLU A 540 29.26 -23.74 22.33
C GLU A 540 28.78 -22.89 21.16
N GLU A 541 27.47 -22.86 20.90
CA GLU A 541 26.86 -21.96 19.89
C GLU A 541 27.08 -20.49 20.25
N ALA A 542 26.85 -20.12 21.51
CA ALA A 542 27.08 -18.76 21.99
C ALA A 542 28.52 -18.30 21.76
N LYS A 543 29.49 -19.14 22.10
CA LYS A 543 30.92 -18.86 21.90
C LYS A 543 31.28 -18.74 20.41
N LEU A 544 30.74 -19.60 19.56
CA LEU A 544 30.99 -19.55 18.12
C LEU A 544 30.43 -18.26 17.52
N LEU A 545 29.19 -17.85 17.90
CA LEU A 545 28.55 -16.63 17.46
C LEU A 545 29.33 -15.39 17.92
N GLU A 546 29.80 -15.35 19.17
CA GLU A 546 30.71 -14.30 19.67
C GLU A 546 31.98 -14.18 18.82
N GLN A 547 32.62 -15.32 18.51
CA GLN A 547 33.83 -15.37 17.67
C GLN A 547 33.58 -14.88 16.24
N GLN A 548 32.37 -15.08 15.70
CA GLN A 548 31.97 -14.60 14.38
C GLN A 548 31.58 -13.13 14.39
N GLY A 549 31.51 -12.49 15.56
CA GLY A 549 31.30 -11.06 15.70
C GLY A 549 29.84 -10.65 15.87
N VAL A 550 28.93 -11.56 16.26
CA VAL A 550 27.56 -11.22 16.64
C VAL A 550 27.58 -10.31 17.88
N ASP A 551 26.75 -9.26 17.87
CA ASP A 551 26.73 -8.27 18.95
C ASP A 551 25.89 -8.73 20.15
N LEU A 552 24.69 -9.25 19.87
CA LEU A 552 23.71 -9.68 20.86
C LEU A 552 23.25 -11.11 20.60
N LEU A 553 22.89 -11.82 21.66
CA LEU A 553 22.47 -13.21 21.63
C LEU A 553 21.14 -13.38 22.37
N GLN A 554 20.26 -14.21 21.82
CA GLN A 554 18.98 -14.58 22.41
C GLN A 554 18.72 -16.08 22.26
N GLY A 555 18.27 -16.71 23.30
CA GLY A 555 17.93 -18.13 23.26
C GLY A 555 17.79 -18.76 24.64
N TYR A 556 17.44 -20.05 24.66
CA TYR A 556 17.21 -20.78 25.92
C TYR A 556 18.47 -20.96 26.76
N HIS A 557 19.65 -20.81 26.15
CA HIS A 557 20.89 -20.78 26.89
C HIS A 557 20.97 -19.63 27.90
N PHE A 558 20.44 -18.45 27.54
CA PHE A 558 20.47 -17.27 28.40
C PHE A 558 19.20 -17.12 29.26
N GLY A 559 18.09 -17.65 28.80
CA GLY A 559 16.83 -17.65 29.51
C GLY A 559 15.64 -18.04 28.64
N LYS A 560 14.72 -18.79 29.22
CA LYS A 560 13.44 -19.03 28.59
C LYS A 560 12.51 -17.84 28.84
N PRO A 561 11.54 -17.57 27.97
CA PRO A 561 10.51 -16.57 28.25
C PRO A 561 9.83 -16.87 29.56
N ALA A 562 9.91 -15.96 30.54
CA ALA A 562 9.36 -16.08 31.87
C ALA A 562 8.40 -14.92 32.18
N ILE A 563 7.31 -15.21 32.92
CA ILE A 563 6.36 -14.19 33.36
C ILE A 563 6.94 -13.40 34.52
N GLU A 564 7.78 -14.06 35.30
CA GLU A 564 8.50 -13.44 36.40
C GLU A 564 9.52 -12.42 35.86
N ARG A 565 9.57 -11.27 36.55
CA ARG A 565 10.50 -10.18 36.18
C ARG A 565 11.87 -10.46 36.77
N SER A 566 12.76 -11.09 35.99
CA SER A 566 14.11 -11.47 36.43
C SER A 566 14.96 -10.33 36.97
N TRP A 567 14.68 -9.07 36.55
CA TRP A 567 15.37 -7.86 37.04
C TRP A 567 14.88 -7.40 38.42
N GLN A 568 13.78 -7.95 38.95
CA GLN A 568 13.24 -7.65 40.29
C GLN A 568 13.71 -8.67 41.35
N VAL A 569 14.28 -9.79 40.92
CA VAL A 569 14.83 -10.77 41.84
C VAL A 569 16.19 -10.26 42.30
N GLU A 570 16.34 -9.87 43.57
CA GLU A 570 17.64 -9.53 44.16
C GLU A 570 18.64 -10.66 43.85
N ARG A 571 19.75 -10.33 43.18
CA ARG A 571 20.86 -11.29 43.06
C ARG A 571 21.26 -11.68 44.48
N PRO A 572 21.30 -12.98 44.86
CA PRO A 572 21.84 -13.36 46.13
C PRO A 572 23.27 -12.84 46.19
N GLN A 573 23.59 -12.03 47.19
CA GLN A 573 24.95 -11.57 47.42
C GLN A 573 25.89 -12.80 47.45
N PRO A 574 27.02 -12.77 46.78
CA PRO A 574 27.99 -13.87 46.89
C PRO A 574 28.33 -14.04 48.37
N SER A 575 28.00 -15.18 48.90
CA SER A 575 28.30 -15.56 50.31
C SER A 575 29.78 -15.29 50.55
N SER A 576 30.06 -14.34 51.45
CA SER A 576 31.40 -14.11 51.95
C SER A 576 32.02 -15.44 52.39
N SER A 577 33.13 -15.84 51.77
CA SER A 577 33.92 -17.00 52.08
C SER A 577 34.24 -17.07 53.59
N PRO A 578 34.06 -18.20 54.24
CA PRO A 578 34.54 -18.38 55.62
C PRO A 578 36.01 -18.70 55.60
N ALA A 579 36.86 -17.69 55.44
CA ALA A 579 38.30 -17.78 55.77
C ALA A 579 38.51 -16.98 57.06
N ASP A 580 38.77 -17.70 58.12
CA ASP A 580 39.51 -17.37 59.33
C ASP A 580 38.78 -17.82 60.64
N LYS A 581 38.88 -19.12 60.89
CA LYS A 581 38.88 -19.60 62.29
C LYS A 581 39.88 -20.75 62.41
N ARG A 582 41.15 -20.45 62.30
CA ARG A 582 42.21 -21.21 62.91
C ARG A 582 43.11 -20.26 63.67
N ARG A 583 42.87 -20.11 64.95
CA ARG A 583 43.92 -19.85 65.99
C ARG A 583 43.33 -20.02 67.37
N PHE A 584 44.10 -20.78 68.15
CA PHE A 584 44.13 -20.89 69.62
C PHE A 584 43.13 -21.84 70.31
N SER A 585 43.62 -23.02 70.57
CA SER A 585 43.73 -23.50 71.93
C SER A 585 44.78 -24.60 72.01
N SER A 586 45.95 -24.20 72.44
CA SER A 586 46.87 -25.12 73.09
C SER A 586 46.82 -24.90 74.56
N SER A 587 46.87 -25.95 75.29
CA SER A 587 47.39 -26.18 76.65
C SER A 587 46.39 -26.48 77.76
N ALA A 588 46.74 -27.57 78.34
CA ALA A 588 46.76 -27.95 79.75
C ALA A 588 45.64 -28.87 80.24
N ALA A 589 46.06 -29.95 80.59
CA ALA A 589 46.10 -31.00 81.61
C ALA A 589 45.59 -32.35 81.19
#